data_b3fa0be4f8c2f30d3b2c703db910ed29
#
_entry.id   b3fa0be4f8c2f30d3b2c703db910ed29
#
_cell.length_a   1.000
_cell.length_b   1.000
_cell.length_c   1.000
_cell.angle_alpha   90.00
_cell.angle_beta   90.00
_cell.angle_gamma   90.00
#
_symmetry.space_group_name_H-M   'P 1'
#
loop_
_entity.id
_entity.type
_entity.pdbx_description
1 polymer ?
#
loop_
_entity_poly.entity_id
_entity_poly.type
_entity_poly.pdbx_seq_one_letter_code
_entity_poly.pdbx_strand_id
1 'polypeptide(L)'
;MNHGSSKFGLARLLRAALGFFCGLVASADLTVSAGSSSADRTSEPRSRNQSWALRKLTDPQPPAVVRSDWPINALDRFVLPRHEAEGLAPSARADRRTLLRRVTFDLIGLPPTPEELQDFLNDDSPRAYEKVVDRLLVSPHFGERWARHWLDVVRFAESDGFERNTLRPHAWPYRDWVIQAFNDDLPYPEFVRLQLAGDVLKPDDPGAVVATGYLVTGPYDLSGTTAGTEAMRAATRQDQLEDLVGSLGQTFLGLTIECARCHDHKYDPVPQREYYQIAAALGGVWPGAREFLSEKARNEAQQKHRELAAEIEKVRPRVSAIEGVHRRQVEADLRAEAVKSAAASEAKASHALEDAAVKLVETKKKAEAANDSDQAKLAKELEKARENLASKGREWENTKSAVAKARESKPHAPYGMILDRLPEERRSEYRRLVFEVSHLEMRQRWLESGSVNAIVPKQPQLFRMLNRGDFRSPGEVVGPGGISAVEGLPADFGLPPDAPEAQRRVRLAEWITDPKNPLLARVVVNRLWHYHFGTGLVETPNDLGANGARPSHPELLDWLAGELIRERWSLKKLHRLVVTSACYQQASRWNAEASRWTAPTRRSRFRVGR
;
A
#
# COMPACT_ATOMS: atom_id res chain seq x y z
N MET A 1 -34.14 -45.35 -15.78
CA MET A 1 -34.19 -45.29 -14.31
C MET A 1 -33.42 -44.06 -13.89
N ASN A 2 -34.15 -43.03 -13.73
CA ASN A 2 -34.40 -42.18 -12.55
C ASN A 2 -33.16 -41.86 -11.68
N HIS A 3 -32.78 -40.55 -11.69
CA HIS A 3 -32.79 -39.56 -10.61
C HIS A 3 -32.08 -38.31 -11.19
N GLY A 4 -32.66 -37.21 -11.44
CA GLY A 4 -33.77 -36.38 -11.03
C GLY A 4 -33.51 -35.57 -9.73
N SER A 5 -33.35 -34.22 -9.93
CA SER A 5 -33.57 -33.15 -8.93
C SER A 5 -32.60 -32.97 -7.77
N SER A 6 -31.83 -31.87 -7.85
CA SER A 6 -31.69 -30.97 -6.68
C SER A 6 -30.89 -29.67 -7.07
N LYS A 7 -31.57 -28.74 -7.71
CA LYS A 7 -31.07 -27.35 -7.90
C LYS A 7 -32.13 -26.27 -7.63
N PHE A 8 -33.00 -26.48 -6.67
CA PHE A 8 -34.07 -25.52 -6.30
C PHE A 8 -34.14 -25.18 -4.80
N GLY A 9 -33.08 -25.38 -4.04
CA GLY A 9 -33.09 -25.18 -2.58
C GLY A 9 -32.40 -23.91 -2.05
N LEU A 10 -31.59 -23.22 -2.83
CA LEU A 10 -30.73 -22.14 -2.28
C LEU A 10 -31.25 -20.70 -2.52
N ALA A 11 -32.24 -20.52 -3.37
CA ALA A 11 -32.81 -19.19 -3.67
C ALA A 11 -33.98 -18.77 -2.74
N ARG A 12 -34.45 -19.63 -1.87
CA ARG A 12 -35.55 -19.32 -0.92
C ARG A 12 -35.12 -18.98 0.50
N LEU A 13 -33.87 -19.24 0.87
CA LEU A 13 -33.34 -18.92 2.21
C LEU A 13 -32.72 -17.52 2.33
N LEU A 14 -32.42 -16.84 1.21
CA LEU A 14 -31.89 -15.46 1.24
C LEU A 14 -32.98 -14.36 1.20
N ARG A 15 -34.25 -14.70 1.04
CA ARG A 15 -35.36 -13.71 1.08
C ARG A 15 -36.09 -13.64 2.45
N ALA A 16 -35.79 -14.50 3.38
CA ALA A 16 -36.39 -14.49 4.72
C ALA A 16 -35.58 -13.73 5.77
N ALA A 17 -34.35 -13.31 5.48
CA ALA A 17 -33.48 -12.60 6.43
C ALA A 17 -33.46 -11.07 6.28
N LEU A 18 -34.16 -10.49 5.30
CA LEU A 18 -34.27 -9.04 5.11
C LEU A 18 -35.61 -8.40 5.45
N GLY A 19 -36.55 -9.16 6.06
CA GLY A 19 -37.91 -8.73 6.34
C GLY A 19 -38.25 -8.47 7.81
N PHE A 20 -37.27 -8.51 8.75
CA PHE A 20 -37.60 -8.49 10.20
C PHE A 20 -36.89 -7.34 10.98
N PHE A 21 -36.56 -6.22 10.35
CA PHE A 21 -35.98 -5.09 11.07
C PHE A 21 -36.64 -3.74 10.69
N CYS A 22 -37.98 -3.72 10.60
CA CYS A 22 -38.69 -2.45 10.51
C CYS A 22 -40.10 -2.63 11.14
N GLY A 23 -40.21 -2.29 12.41
CA GLY A 23 -41.51 -2.19 13.06
C GLY A 23 -41.50 -2.63 14.53
N LEU A 24 -41.10 -1.72 15.42
CA LEU A 24 -41.61 -1.58 16.79
C LEU A 24 -40.89 -0.38 17.46
N VAL A 25 -41.36 0.84 17.18
CA VAL A 25 -41.20 1.96 18.09
C VAL A 25 -42.58 2.23 18.65
N ALA A 26 -42.90 1.58 19.77
CA ALA A 26 -44.05 1.94 20.59
C ALA A 26 -43.55 2.99 21.62
N SER A 27 -44.19 4.13 21.59
CA SER A 27 -44.13 5.22 22.54
C SER A 27 -44.33 4.72 23.97
N ALA A 28 -43.34 4.95 24.83
CA ALA A 28 -43.52 4.93 26.27
C ALA A 28 -43.09 6.32 26.79
N ASP A 29 -44.06 7.15 27.11
CA ASP A 29 -43.88 8.36 27.88
C ASP A 29 -43.36 8.01 29.29
N LEU A 30 -42.10 8.34 29.54
CA LEU A 30 -41.52 8.34 30.89
C LEU A 30 -41.12 9.78 31.20
N THR A 31 -42.00 10.46 31.93
CA THR A 31 -41.69 11.70 32.65
C THR A 31 -40.58 11.43 33.64
N VAL A 32 -39.36 11.88 33.33
CA VAL A 32 -38.26 11.94 34.29
C VAL A 32 -38.15 13.38 34.81
N SER A 33 -38.38 13.49 36.10
CA SER A 33 -38.17 14.64 36.95
C SER A 33 -36.77 15.24 36.74
N ALA A 34 -36.71 16.53 36.46
CA ALA A 34 -35.48 17.30 36.39
C ALA A 34 -34.89 17.47 37.80
N GLY A 35 -33.95 16.57 38.12
CA GLY A 35 -33.00 16.76 39.21
C GLY A 35 -31.76 17.46 38.68
N SER A 36 -31.62 18.75 38.90
CA SER A 36 -30.43 19.55 38.63
C SER A 36 -29.26 19.08 39.51
N SER A 37 -28.38 18.30 38.93
CA SER A 37 -27.02 18.11 39.44
C SER A 37 -26.06 18.45 38.29
N SER A 38 -25.70 19.72 38.20
CA SER A 38 -24.59 20.21 37.41
C SER A 38 -23.29 19.69 38.05
N ALA A 39 -22.94 18.43 37.72
CA ALA A 39 -21.55 18.00 37.85
C ALA A 39 -20.83 18.53 36.63
N ASP A 40 -20.26 19.67 36.79
CA ASP A 40 -19.28 20.33 35.94
C ASP A 40 -18.12 19.35 35.70
N ARG A 41 -18.20 18.53 34.63
CA ARG A 41 -17.05 17.83 34.07
C ARG A 41 -16.35 18.80 33.14
N THR A 42 -15.76 19.84 33.72
CA THR A 42 -14.61 20.47 33.10
C THR A 42 -13.53 19.39 33.01
N SER A 43 -13.50 18.67 31.89
CA SER A 43 -12.30 17.97 31.48
C SER A 43 -11.24 19.06 31.34
N GLU A 44 -10.40 19.22 32.37
CA GLU A 44 -9.17 20.01 32.24
C GLU A 44 -8.52 19.59 30.90
N PRO A 45 -8.12 20.54 30.03
CA PRO A 45 -7.37 20.21 28.84
C PRO A 45 -6.11 19.50 29.35
N ARG A 46 -6.05 18.16 29.10
CA ARG A 46 -4.84 17.37 29.37
C ARG A 46 -3.69 18.16 28.79
N SER A 47 -2.77 18.60 29.64
CA SER A 47 -1.71 19.54 29.26
C SER A 47 -1.06 19.04 27.95
N ARG A 48 -1.03 19.88 26.92
CA ARG A 48 -0.49 19.60 25.57
C ARG A 48 0.96 19.05 25.60
N ASN A 49 1.63 19.08 26.75
CA ASN A 49 3.03 18.71 26.97
C ASN A 49 3.26 17.25 27.46
N GLN A 50 2.31 16.31 27.37
CA GLN A 50 2.46 15.00 28.02
C GLN A 50 2.58 13.79 27.07
N SER A 51 2.68 13.96 25.75
CA SER A 51 2.96 12.80 24.89
C SER A 51 4.41 12.34 25.09
N TRP A 52 4.58 11.13 25.65
CA TRP A 52 5.90 10.53 25.90
C TRP A 52 6.76 10.48 24.62
N ALA A 53 6.12 10.25 23.47
CA ALA A 53 6.81 10.08 22.20
C ALA A 53 7.47 11.38 21.68
N LEU A 54 6.91 12.54 22.03
CA LEU A 54 7.39 13.85 21.60
C LEU A 54 8.52 14.42 22.47
N ARG A 55 8.81 13.77 23.62
CA ARG A 55 9.90 14.16 24.51
C ARG A 55 11.24 13.78 23.93
N LYS A 56 12.29 14.54 24.26
CA LYS A 56 13.67 14.19 23.91
C LYS A 56 14.01 12.75 24.28
N LEU A 57 14.88 12.14 23.50
CA LEU A 57 15.43 10.84 23.86
C LEU A 57 16.17 10.94 25.19
N THR A 58 15.95 9.95 26.04
CA THR A 58 16.78 9.73 27.23
C THR A 58 17.96 8.82 26.85
N ASP A 59 19.01 8.80 27.67
CA ASP A 59 20.16 7.89 27.50
C ASP A 59 20.26 6.96 28.73
N PRO A 60 19.32 6.03 28.88
CA PRO A 60 19.30 5.15 30.03
C PRO A 60 20.47 4.15 29.98
N GLN A 61 21.13 3.98 31.12
CA GLN A 61 22.19 2.98 31.24
C GLN A 61 21.58 1.58 31.45
N PRO A 62 22.18 0.52 30.87
CA PRO A 62 21.72 -0.84 31.09
C PRO A 62 21.69 -1.19 32.59
N PRO A 63 20.52 -1.56 33.16
CA PRO A 63 20.37 -1.76 34.59
C PRO A 63 21.18 -2.95 35.10
N ALA A 64 21.48 -2.96 36.39
CA ALA A 64 22.00 -4.15 37.06
C ALA A 64 20.92 -5.24 37.07
N VAL A 65 21.34 -6.49 36.94
CA VAL A 65 20.46 -7.68 36.92
C VAL A 65 20.95 -8.71 37.94
N VAL A 66 20.04 -9.48 38.50
CA VAL A 66 20.35 -10.52 39.48
C VAL A 66 21.02 -11.70 38.78
N ARG A 67 20.47 -12.15 37.65
CA ARG A 67 21.04 -13.22 36.82
C ARG A 67 22.07 -12.66 35.85
N SER A 68 23.28 -12.41 36.32
CA SER A 68 24.34 -11.80 35.53
C SER A 68 24.93 -12.72 34.44
N ASP A 69 24.65 -14.02 34.51
CA ASP A 69 25.08 -15.07 33.57
C ASP A 69 24.21 -15.20 32.31
N TRP A 70 22.96 -14.67 32.33
CA TRP A 70 22.04 -14.81 31.21
C TRP A 70 22.24 -13.77 30.09
N PRO A 71 22.48 -12.46 30.36
CA PRO A 71 22.65 -11.46 29.32
C PRO A 71 23.89 -11.74 28.44
N ILE A 72 23.69 -11.72 27.11
CA ILE A 72 24.78 -11.77 26.13
C ILE A 72 25.24 -10.36 25.80
N ASN A 73 24.29 -9.43 25.71
CA ASN A 73 24.60 -8.03 25.43
C ASN A 73 23.76 -7.06 26.29
N ALA A 74 23.96 -5.76 26.11
CA ALA A 74 23.33 -4.73 26.94
C ALA A 74 21.80 -4.71 26.79
N LEU A 75 21.24 -5.05 25.62
CA LEU A 75 19.81 -5.14 25.36
C LEU A 75 19.12 -6.09 26.38
N ASP A 76 19.73 -7.22 26.65
CA ASP A 76 19.18 -8.26 27.53
C ASP A 76 18.97 -7.74 28.96
N ARG A 77 19.80 -6.79 29.38
CA ARG A 77 19.73 -6.20 30.72
C ARG A 77 18.51 -5.28 30.90
N PHE A 78 17.88 -4.81 29.82
CA PHE A 78 16.61 -4.07 29.91
C PHE A 78 15.39 -5.01 29.93
N VAL A 79 15.53 -6.22 29.36
CA VAL A 79 14.43 -7.19 29.31
C VAL A 79 14.36 -8.02 30.59
N LEU A 80 15.53 -8.47 31.11
CA LEU A 80 15.63 -9.39 32.23
C LEU A 80 14.99 -8.87 33.54
N PRO A 81 15.13 -7.59 33.96
CA PRO A 81 14.55 -7.12 35.22
C PRO A 81 13.03 -7.30 35.31
N ARG A 82 12.32 -7.25 34.19
CA ARG A 82 10.88 -7.53 34.18
C ARG A 82 10.57 -9.00 34.42
N HIS A 83 11.36 -9.90 33.86
CA HIS A 83 11.25 -11.33 34.16
C HIS A 83 11.52 -11.57 35.66
N GLU A 84 12.56 -10.95 36.18
CA GLU A 84 12.93 -11.08 37.62
C GLU A 84 11.84 -10.53 38.54
N ALA A 85 11.25 -9.38 38.20
CA ALA A 85 10.17 -8.76 38.97
C ALA A 85 8.89 -9.59 39.03
N GLU A 86 8.61 -10.37 37.97
CA GLU A 86 7.47 -11.28 37.87
C GLU A 86 7.81 -12.71 38.35
N GLY A 87 9.02 -12.95 38.87
CA GLY A 87 9.49 -14.27 39.29
C GLY A 87 9.65 -15.29 38.15
N LEU A 88 9.78 -14.82 36.91
CA LEU A 88 9.89 -15.67 35.73
C LEU A 88 11.36 -15.90 35.36
N ALA A 89 11.70 -17.15 35.06
CA ALA A 89 12.99 -17.45 34.45
C ALA A 89 12.90 -17.28 32.92
N PRO A 90 13.92 -16.69 32.27
CA PRO A 90 14.05 -16.75 30.82
C PRO A 90 14.07 -18.18 30.33
N SER A 91 13.52 -18.41 29.11
CA SER A 91 13.60 -19.73 28.48
C SER A 91 15.06 -20.10 28.16
N ALA A 92 15.34 -21.39 28.10
CA ALA A 92 16.65 -21.87 27.66
C ALA A 92 16.94 -21.40 26.23
N ARG A 93 18.21 -21.34 25.86
CA ARG A 93 18.65 -21.08 24.49
C ARG A 93 18.07 -22.14 23.54
N ALA A 94 17.60 -21.72 22.38
CA ALA A 94 17.14 -22.61 21.33
C ALA A 94 18.31 -23.47 20.80
N ASP A 95 17.99 -24.66 20.32
CA ASP A 95 18.97 -25.50 19.66
C ASP A 95 19.54 -24.85 18.39
N ARG A 96 20.73 -25.30 17.97
CA ARG A 96 21.46 -24.69 16.84
C ARG A 96 20.67 -24.73 15.54
N ARG A 97 19.93 -25.80 15.25
CA ARG A 97 19.11 -25.94 14.04
C ARG A 97 17.98 -24.92 14.04
N THR A 98 17.28 -24.78 15.16
CA THR A 98 16.20 -23.79 15.34
C THR A 98 16.73 -22.36 15.21
N LEU A 99 17.89 -22.06 15.80
CA LEU A 99 18.50 -20.72 15.72
C LEU A 99 18.90 -20.37 14.28
N LEU A 100 19.57 -21.29 13.58
CA LEU A 100 19.96 -21.07 12.19
C LEU A 100 18.72 -20.79 11.32
N ARG A 101 17.71 -21.67 11.41
CA ARG A 101 16.48 -21.49 10.65
C ARG A 101 15.82 -20.13 10.94
N ARG A 102 15.69 -19.74 12.20
CA ARG A 102 15.07 -18.47 12.61
C ARG A 102 15.81 -17.29 12.02
N VAL A 103 17.11 -17.19 12.26
CA VAL A 103 17.90 -16.03 11.84
C VAL A 103 18.00 -15.91 10.32
N THR A 104 18.04 -17.03 9.59
CA THR A 104 18.07 -17.03 8.12
C THR A 104 16.75 -16.50 7.56
N PHE A 105 15.60 -16.98 8.06
CA PHE A 105 14.31 -16.43 7.64
C PHE A 105 14.13 -14.97 8.02
N ASP A 106 14.58 -14.54 9.19
CA ASP A 106 14.41 -13.17 9.63
C ASP A 106 15.29 -12.21 8.82
N LEU A 107 16.54 -12.54 8.58
CA LEU A 107 17.48 -11.64 7.91
C LEU A 107 17.38 -11.67 6.38
N ILE A 108 17.15 -12.85 5.77
CA ILE A 108 17.14 -12.97 4.30
C ILE A 108 15.84 -13.54 3.71
N GLY A 109 14.89 -13.97 4.53
CA GLY A 109 13.59 -14.47 4.09
C GLY A 109 13.61 -15.85 3.44
N LEU A 110 14.75 -16.53 3.42
CA LEU A 110 14.96 -17.84 2.81
C LEU A 110 15.32 -18.88 3.87
N PRO A 111 15.09 -20.20 3.65
CA PRO A 111 15.60 -21.25 4.50
C PRO A 111 17.14 -21.38 4.36
N PRO A 112 17.85 -21.85 5.38
CA PRO A 112 19.24 -22.25 5.24
C PRO A 112 19.35 -23.46 4.30
N THR A 113 20.45 -23.56 3.54
CA THR A 113 20.72 -24.76 2.74
C THR A 113 21.16 -25.92 3.64
N PRO A 114 21.09 -27.18 3.15
CA PRO A 114 21.60 -28.32 3.90
C PRO A 114 23.08 -28.18 4.27
N GLU A 115 23.92 -27.63 3.39
CA GLU A 115 25.34 -27.38 3.56
C GLU A 115 25.57 -26.34 4.68
N GLU A 116 24.87 -25.20 4.61
CA GLU A 116 24.94 -24.15 5.63
C GLU A 116 24.52 -24.65 7.02
N LEU A 117 23.53 -25.55 7.06
CA LEU A 117 23.14 -26.21 8.30
C LEU A 117 24.23 -27.11 8.83
N GLN A 118 24.85 -27.95 7.98
CA GLN A 118 25.91 -28.86 8.38
C GLN A 118 27.15 -28.10 8.84
N ASP A 119 27.56 -27.06 8.10
CA ASP A 119 28.68 -26.20 8.45
C ASP A 119 28.47 -25.55 9.82
N PHE A 120 27.29 -25.01 10.07
CA PHE A 120 26.98 -24.41 11.37
C PHE A 120 26.94 -25.43 12.49
N LEU A 121 26.40 -26.64 12.26
CA LEU A 121 26.37 -27.69 13.29
C LEU A 121 27.76 -28.20 13.65
N ASN A 122 28.70 -28.19 12.71
CA ASN A 122 30.10 -28.65 12.88
C ASN A 122 31.05 -27.53 13.36
N ASP A 123 30.64 -26.26 13.36
CA ASP A 123 31.49 -25.16 13.85
C ASP A 123 31.40 -25.03 15.38
N ASP A 124 32.34 -25.62 16.10
CA ASP A 124 32.43 -25.58 17.57
C ASP A 124 33.03 -24.25 18.11
N SER A 125 33.35 -23.30 17.25
CA SER A 125 33.90 -22.02 17.70
C SER A 125 32.91 -21.22 18.55
N PRO A 126 33.39 -20.51 19.59
CA PRO A 126 32.50 -19.67 20.42
C PRO A 126 31.69 -18.64 19.64
N ARG A 127 32.17 -18.22 18.45
CA ARG A 127 31.56 -17.25 17.58
C ARG A 127 30.80 -17.84 16.39
N ALA A 128 30.52 -19.14 16.39
CA ALA A 128 29.84 -19.82 15.27
C ALA A 128 28.52 -19.13 14.86
N TYR A 129 27.70 -18.76 15.84
CA TYR A 129 26.41 -18.07 15.55
C TYR A 129 26.60 -16.66 15.00
N GLU A 130 27.56 -15.89 15.54
CA GLU A 130 27.88 -14.55 15.07
C GLU A 130 28.39 -14.55 13.62
N LYS A 131 29.23 -15.55 13.25
CA LYS A 131 29.70 -15.75 11.87
C LYS A 131 28.51 -15.95 10.90
N VAL A 132 27.52 -16.75 11.32
CA VAL A 132 26.28 -16.93 10.54
C VAL A 132 25.55 -15.59 10.37
N VAL A 133 25.36 -14.83 11.45
CA VAL A 133 24.71 -13.52 11.41
C VAL A 133 25.46 -12.57 10.48
N ASP A 134 26.78 -12.46 10.63
CA ASP A 134 27.62 -11.57 9.83
C ASP A 134 27.54 -11.94 8.33
N ARG A 135 27.55 -13.23 7.97
CA ARG A 135 27.36 -13.73 6.61
C ARG A 135 25.97 -13.36 6.04
N LEU A 136 24.90 -13.51 6.82
CA LEU A 136 23.55 -13.20 6.38
C LEU A 136 23.35 -11.70 6.16
N LEU A 137 23.96 -10.84 6.99
CA LEU A 137 23.87 -9.38 6.86
C LEU A 137 24.58 -8.83 5.61
N VAL A 138 25.54 -9.54 5.03
CA VAL A 138 26.19 -9.16 3.76
C VAL A 138 25.56 -9.83 2.53
N SER A 139 24.61 -10.72 2.74
CA SER A 139 23.87 -11.36 1.64
C SER A 139 23.03 -10.35 0.86
N PRO A 140 22.96 -10.41 -0.49
CA PRO A 140 22.08 -9.56 -1.29
C PRO A 140 20.59 -9.79 -0.94
N HIS A 141 20.21 -10.96 -0.47
CA HIS A 141 18.86 -11.28 -0.04
C HIS A 141 18.44 -10.54 1.24
N PHE A 142 19.38 -9.96 1.99
CA PHE A 142 19.06 -9.08 3.12
C PHE A 142 18.26 -7.86 2.64
N GLY A 143 18.72 -7.18 1.60
CA GLY A 143 18.00 -6.06 1.02
C GLY A 143 16.63 -6.46 0.47
N GLU A 144 16.52 -7.60 -0.22
CA GLU A 144 15.24 -8.11 -0.74
C GLU A 144 14.24 -8.37 0.40
N ARG A 145 14.71 -8.95 1.51
CA ARG A 145 13.87 -9.23 2.68
C ARG A 145 13.38 -7.95 3.37
N TRP A 146 14.31 -7.02 3.65
CA TRP A 146 14.00 -5.82 4.44
C TRP A 146 13.34 -4.72 3.61
N ALA A 147 13.62 -4.66 2.31
CA ALA A 147 12.86 -3.82 1.39
C ALA A 147 11.37 -4.17 1.36
N ARG A 148 10.97 -5.44 1.45
CA ARG A 148 9.56 -5.84 1.52
C ARG A 148 8.84 -5.17 2.70
N HIS A 149 9.48 -5.17 3.88
CA HIS A 149 8.90 -4.50 5.05
C HIS A 149 8.77 -2.99 4.85
N TRP A 150 9.77 -2.38 4.19
CA TRP A 150 9.70 -0.96 3.84
C TRP A 150 8.59 -0.66 2.82
N LEU A 151 8.52 -1.44 1.76
CA LEU A 151 7.53 -1.29 0.70
C LEU A 151 6.09 -1.44 1.21
N ASP A 152 5.86 -2.32 2.21
CA ASP A 152 4.57 -2.42 2.91
C ASP A 152 4.27 -1.14 3.70
N VAL A 153 5.23 -0.60 4.44
CA VAL A 153 5.06 0.64 5.23
C VAL A 153 4.68 1.82 4.34
N VAL A 154 5.33 1.95 3.18
CA VAL A 154 5.09 3.06 2.24
C VAL A 154 3.97 2.75 1.23
N ARG A 155 3.30 1.62 1.38
CA ARG A 155 2.16 1.20 0.54
C ARG A 155 2.50 1.14 -0.95
N PHE A 156 3.72 0.67 -1.26
CA PHE A 156 4.18 0.53 -2.63
C PHE A 156 3.26 -0.39 -3.44
N ALA A 157 2.86 0.08 -4.63
CA ALA A 157 2.10 -0.69 -5.59
C ALA A 157 2.56 -0.40 -7.02
N GLU A 158 2.44 -1.40 -7.89
CA GLU A 158 2.73 -1.27 -9.32
C GLU A 158 1.48 -0.91 -10.14
N SER A 159 0.47 -0.35 -9.46
CA SER A 159 -0.77 0.18 -10.07
C SER A 159 -1.28 1.38 -9.27
N ASP A 160 -2.14 2.19 -9.91
CA ASP A 160 -2.64 3.45 -9.34
C ASP A 160 -3.64 3.26 -8.20
N GLY A 161 -4.29 2.09 -8.10
CA GLY A 161 -5.48 1.95 -7.27
C GLY A 161 -6.67 2.70 -7.86
N PHE A 162 -7.70 2.97 -7.08
CA PHE A 162 -8.95 3.61 -7.51
C PHE A 162 -9.68 2.90 -8.65
N GLU A 163 -10.72 3.54 -9.20
CA GLU A 163 -11.60 2.95 -10.22
C GLU A 163 -10.86 2.58 -11.51
N ARG A 164 -9.88 3.37 -11.91
CA ARG A 164 -9.06 3.14 -13.11
C ARG A 164 -7.73 2.48 -12.80
N ASN A 165 -7.62 1.61 -11.91
CA ASN A 165 -6.42 0.88 -11.49
C ASN A 165 -5.38 0.61 -12.62
N THR A 166 -4.79 1.67 -13.15
CA THR A 166 -3.83 1.64 -14.25
C THR A 166 -2.49 1.11 -13.75
N LEU A 167 -1.80 0.31 -14.55
CA LEU A 167 -0.46 -0.16 -14.21
C LEU A 167 0.55 0.99 -14.20
N ARG A 168 1.51 0.91 -13.27
CA ARG A 168 2.67 1.81 -13.14
C ARG A 168 3.94 1.11 -13.64
N PRO A 169 4.20 1.08 -14.95
CA PRO A 169 5.31 0.31 -15.52
C PRO A 169 6.68 0.81 -15.07
N HIS A 170 6.76 1.99 -14.47
CA HIS A 170 7.98 2.65 -14.01
C HIS A 170 8.08 2.70 -12.47
N ALA A 171 7.32 1.90 -11.73
CA ALA A 171 7.41 1.86 -10.27
C ALA A 171 8.62 1.04 -9.77
N TRP A 172 9.00 -0.01 -10.48
CA TRP A 172 10.03 -0.97 -10.08
C TRP A 172 11.41 -0.36 -9.75
N PRO A 173 11.90 0.74 -10.39
CA PRO A 173 13.22 1.29 -10.04
C PRO A 173 13.28 1.74 -8.58
N TYR A 174 12.19 2.29 -8.03
CA TYR A 174 12.13 2.66 -6.62
C TYR A 174 12.27 1.43 -5.71
N ARG A 175 11.58 0.31 -6.02
CA ARG A 175 11.75 -0.95 -5.28
C ARG A 175 13.20 -1.41 -5.27
N ASP A 176 13.84 -1.41 -6.43
CA ASP A 176 15.23 -1.86 -6.59
C ASP A 176 16.22 -0.93 -5.88
N TRP A 177 15.96 0.38 -5.91
CA TRP A 177 16.71 1.35 -5.13
C TRP A 177 16.60 1.09 -3.62
N VAL A 178 15.41 0.79 -3.12
CA VAL A 178 15.20 0.42 -1.70
C VAL A 178 15.99 -0.84 -1.34
N ILE A 179 15.95 -1.87 -2.17
CA ILE A 179 16.73 -3.11 -1.97
C ILE A 179 18.22 -2.80 -1.86
N GLN A 180 18.74 -1.99 -2.78
CA GLN A 180 20.15 -1.61 -2.80
C GLN A 180 20.52 -0.76 -1.58
N ALA A 181 19.69 0.20 -1.19
CA ALA A 181 19.92 1.05 -0.02
C ALA A 181 20.04 0.23 1.28
N PHE A 182 19.23 -0.81 1.46
CA PHE A 182 19.36 -1.74 2.58
C PHE A 182 20.62 -2.61 2.48
N ASN A 183 20.99 -3.07 1.28
CA ASN A 183 22.20 -3.84 1.07
C ASN A 183 23.47 -3.03 1.34
N ASP A 184 23.47 -1.76 0.99
CA ASP A 184 24.57 -0.82 1.22
C ASP A 184 24.61 -0.29 2.66
N ASP A 185 23.62 -0.66 3.48
CA ASP A 185 23.45 -0.12 4.85
C ASP A 185 23.46 1.42 4.87
N LEU A 186 22.75 2.02 3.90
CA LEU A 186 22.67 3.48 3.78
C LEU A 186 22.18 4.07 5.11
N PRO A 187 22.91 5.05 5.71
CA PRO A 187 22.49 5.67 6.96
C PRO A 187 21.04 6.13 6.91
N TYR A 188 20.24 5.71 7.89
CA TYR A 188 18.78 5.88 7.82
C TYR A 188 18.32 7.34 7.60
N PRO A 189 18.92 8.39 8.18
CA PRO A 189 18.57 9.77 7.85
C PRO A 189 18.83 10.13 6.38
N GLU A 190 19.91 9.62 5.78
CA GLU A 190 20.19 9.84 4.36
C GLU A 190 19.19 9.10 3.48
N PHE A 191 18.83 7.85 3.83
CA PHE A 191 17.76 7.10 3.20
C PHE A 191 16.42 7.87 3.20
N VAL A 192 16.09 8.54 4.30
CA VAL A 192 14.89 9.38 4.42
C VAL A 192 15.00 10.66 3.61
N ARG A 193 16.15 11.38 3.68
CA ARG A 193 16.38 12.63 2.94
C ARG A 193 16.28 12.43 1.44
N LEU A 194 16.86 11.36 0.92
CA LEU A 194 16.79 11.07 -0.52
C LEU A 194 15.37 10.78 -0.97
N GLN A 195 14.57 10.14 -0.16
CA GLN A 195 13.16 9.88 -0.49
C GLN A 195 12.30 11.15 -0.47
N LEU A 196 12.63 12.13 0.35
CA LEU A 196 11.87 13.38 0.45
C LEU A 196 12.35 14.47 -0.51
N ALA A 197 13.64 14.53 -0.77
CA ALA A 197 14.26 15.64 -1.52
C ALA A 197 15.50 15.23 -2.33
N GLY A 198 15.64 13.95 -2.70
CA GLY A 198 16.84 13.43 -3.36
C GLY A 198 17.17 14.15 -4.66
N ASP A 199 16.15 14.42 -5.47
CA ASP A 199 16.28 15.14 -6.73
C ASP A 199 16.77 16.60 -6.59
N VAL A 200 16.68 17.16 -5.39
CA VAL A 200 17.22 18.50 -5.06
C VAL A 200 18.57 18.40 -4.39
N LEU A 201 18.73 17.47 -3.46
CA LEU A 201 19.97 17.30 -2.69
C LEU A 201 21.12 16.74 -3.52
N LYS A 202 20.82 15.88 -4.48
CA LYS A 202 21.78 15.24 -5.39
C LYS A 202 21.22 15.19 -6.82
N PRO A 203 21.09 16.32 -7.50
CA PRO A 203 20.41 16.41 -8.81
C PRO A 203 21.10 15.58 -9.91
N ASP A 204 22.40 15.34 -9.78
CA ASP A 204 23.20 14.59 -10.75
C ASP A 204 23.24 13.07 -10.44
N ASP A 205 22.65 12.63 -9.32
CA ASP A 205 22.56 11.22 -8.94
C ASP A 205 21.23 10.64 -9.39
N PRO A 206 21.22 9.75 -10.39
CA PRO A 206 19.99 9.07 -10.83
C PRO A 206 19.27 8.33 -9.70
N GLY A 207 20.02 7.72 -8.77
CA GLY A 207 19.47 7.02 -7.63
C GLY A 207 18.71 7.96 -6.68
N ALA A 208 19.16 9.19 -6.54
CA ALA A 208 18.49 10.19 -5.71
C ALA A 208 17.16 10.67 -6.33
N VAL A 209 17.04 10.72 -7.66
CA VAL A 209 15.76 10.95 -8.34
C VAL A 209 14.83 9.77 -8.13
N VAL A 210 15.33 8.53 -8.29
CA VAL A 210 14.57 7.29 -8.08
C VAL A 210 14.02 7.19 -6.66
N ALA A 211 14.80 7.61 -5.65
CA ALA A 211 14.40 7.61 -4.25
C ALA A 211 13.11 8.42 -4.00
N THR A 212 12.88 9.51 -4.75
CA THR A 212 11.67 10.33 -4.61
C THR A 212 10.38 9.61 -5.04
N GLY A 213 10.50 8.40 -5.58
CA GLY A 213 9.39 7.47 -5.81
C GLY A 213 8.55 7.22 -4.55
N TYR A 214 9.13 7.32 -3.35
CA TYR A 214 8.39 7.30 -2.08
C TYR A 214 7.19 8.25 -2.05
N LEU A 215 7.38 9.49 -2.49
CA LEU A 215 6.35 10.53 -2.45
C LEU A 215 5.16 10.28 -3.40
N VAL A 216 5.25 9.26 -4.24
CA VAL A 216 4.23 8.92 -5.23
C VAL A 216 3.79 7.44 -5.18
N THR A 217 4.08 6.74 -4.07
CA THR A 217 3.66 5.35 -3.85
C THR A 217 2.17 5.22 -3.58
N GLY A 218 1.55 6.25 -2.99
CA GLY A 218 0.13 6.25 -2.63
C GLY A 218 -0.82 6.07 -3.82
N PRO A 219 -2.10 5.81 -3.57
CA PRO A 219 -3.10 5.69 -4.62
C PRO A 219 -3.24 7.00 -5.42
N TYR A 220 -3.56 6.89 -6.71
CA TYR A 220 -3.72 8.04 -7.58
C TYR A 220 -5.03 7.99 -8.34
N ASP A 221 -5.93 8.95 -8.05
CA ASP A 221 -7.17 9.11 -8.79
C ASP A 221 -6.94 9.87 -10.09
N LEU A 222 -6.67 9.11 -11.16
CA LEU A 222 -6.47 9.67 -12.49
C LEU A 222 -7.74 10.36 -13.03
N SER A 223 -8.92 9.81 -12.74
CA SER A 223 -10.20 10.36 -13.21
C SER A 223 -10.52 11.69 -12.55
N GLY A 224 -10.44 11.77 -11.23
CA GLY A 224 -10.65 13.00 -10.48
C GLY A 224 -9.66 14.10 -10.83
N THR A 225 -8.41 13.70 -11.16
CA THR A 225 -7.35 14.66 -11.52
C THR A 225 -7.48 15.21 -12.94
N THR A 226 -7.92 14.40 -13.92
CA THR A 226 -7.85 14.75 -15.35
C THR A 226 -9.20 15.07 -15.98
N ALA A 227 -10.27 14.38 -15.60
CA ALA A 227 -11.57 14.43 -16.27
C ALA A 227 -12.65 15.22 -15.52
N GLY A 228 -12.41 15.57 -14.26
CA GLY A 228 -13.39 16.24 -13.40
C GLY A 228 -13.53 17.74 -13.65
N THR A 229 -14.54 18.34 -13.02
CA THR A 229 -14.66 19.79 -12.91
C THR A 229 -13.50 20.39 -12.12
N GLU A 230 -13.29 21.69 -12.13
CA GLU A 230 -12.28 22.36 -11.32
C GLU A 230 -12.45 22.05 -9.83
N ALA A 231 -13.69 22.06 -9.34
CA ALA A 231 -14.01 21.71 -7.96
C ALA A 231 -13.63 20.25 -7.61
N MET A 232 -13.91 19.31 -8.51
CA MET A 232 -13.50 17.90 -8.32
C MET A 232 -11.97 17.76 -8.29
N ARG A 233 -11.27 18.42 -9.22
CA ARG A 233 -9.79 18.39 -9.22
C ARG A 233 -9.20 18.98 -7.94
N ALA A 234 -9.78 20.07 -7.42
CA ALA A 234 -9.36 20.67 -6.16
C ALA A 234 -9.60 19.72 -4.98
N ALA A 235 -10.76 19.05 -4.90
CA ALA A 235 -11.07 18.06 -3.88
C ALA A 235 -10.09 16.87 -3.95
N THR A 236 -9.94 16.28 -5.13
CA THR A 236 -8.98 15.16 -5.36
C THR A 236 -7.56 15.55 -4.95
N ARG A 237 -7.14 16.80 -5.22
CA ARG A 237 -5.82 17.26 -4.79
C ARG A 237 -5.69 17.33 -3.27
N GLN A 238 -6.72 17.76 -2.57
CA GLN A 238 -6.70 17.76 -1.09
C GLN A 238 -6.62 16.35 -0.52
N ASP A 239 -7.32 15.38 -1.11
CA ASP A 239 -7.28 13.99 -0.68
C ASP A 239 -5.90 13.34 -0.96
N GLN A 240 -5.25 13.66 -2.08
CA GLN A 240 -3.88 13.24 -2.36
C GLN A 240 -2.89 13.82 -1.35
N LEU A 241 -3.06 15.09 -0.97
CA LEU A 241 -2.19 15.72 0.04
C LEU A 241 -2.42 15.13 1.44
N GLU A 242 -3.67 14.83 1.80
CA GLU A 242 -3.99 14.17 3.06
C GLU A 242 -3.32 12.79 3.14
N ASP A 243 -3.45 12.00 2.08
CA ASP A 243 -2.81 10.69 1.99
C ASP A 243 -1.27 10.79 2.11
N LEU A 244 -0.66 11.76 1.45
CA LEU A 244 0.79 11.99 1.50
C LEU A 244 1.25 12.45 2.89
N VAL A 245 0.53 13.38 3.52
CA VAL A 245 0.81 13.88 4.87
C VAL A 245 0.62 12.76 5.90
N GLY A 246 -0.46 11.98 5.79
CA GLY A 246 -0.72 10.84 6.67
C GLY A 246 0.34 9.75 6.53
N SER A 247 0.71 9.41 5.28
CA SER A 247 1.79 8.45 5.02
C SER A 247 3.12 8.90 5.63
N LEU A 248 3.49 10.16 5.44
CA LEU A 248 4.71 10.74 6.02
C LEU A 248 4.68 10.69 7.55
N GLY A 249 3.56 11.12 8.16
CA GLY A 249 3.37 11.11 9.60
C GLY A 249 3.53 9.72 10.19
N GLN A 250 2.84 8.74 9.66
CA GLN A 250 2.90 7.35 10.12
C GLN A 250 4.27 6.71 9.85
N THR A 251 4.87 6.98 8.68
CA THR A 251 6.13 6.35 8.26
C THR A 251 7.33 6.81 9.07
N PHE A 252 7.49 8.12 9.27
CA PHE A 252 8.69 8.70 9.88
C PHE A 252 8.49 9.20 11.30
N LEU A 253 7.27 9.66 11.63
CA LEU A 253 6.98 10.27 12.92
C LEU A 253 6.19 9.33 13.85
N GLY A 254 5.55 8.28 13.30
CA GLY A 254 4.65 7.43 14.07
C GLY A 254 3.47 8.22 14.66
N LEU A 255 2.91 9.14 13.91
CA LEU A 255 1.79 9.99 14.28
C LEU A 255 0.70 9.97 13.22
N THR A 256 -0.56 9.98 13.67
CA THR A 256 -1.76 10.02 12.80
C THR A 256 -2.20 11.47 12.60
N ILE A 257 -1.40 12.25 11.87
CA ILE A 257 -1.57 13.71 11.75
C ILE A 257 -2.68 14.14 10.80
N GLU A 258 -3.21 13.25 9.97
CA GLU A 258 -4.30 13.50 9.02
C GLU A 258 -5.59 13.96 9.68
N CYS A 259 -5.86 13.57 10.93
CA CYS A 259 -7.01 14.06 11.69
C CYS A 259 -7.01 15.57 11.87
N ALA A 260 -5.82 16.20 11.84
CA ALA A 260 -5.68 17.65 11.98
C ALA A 260 -6.06 18.44 10.71
N ARG A 261 -6.45 17.78 9.61
CA ARG A 261 -6.96 18.45 8.39
C ARG A 261 -8.19 19.32 8.68
N CYS A 262 -9.11 18.84 9.52
CA CYS A 262 -10.42 19.50 9.72
C CYS A 262 -10.52 20.31 11.02
N HIS A 263 -9.77 19.98 12.04
CA HIS A 263 -9.74 20.60 13.36
C HIS A 263 -8.43 20.25 14.06
N ASP A 264 -8.09 20.91 15.16
CA ASP A 264 -6.95 20.51 15.98
C ASP A 264 -7.06 19.03 16.35
N HIS A 265 -5.94 18.28 16.27
CA HIS A 265 -5.95 16.85 16.54
C HIS A 265 -6.55 16.57 17.93
N LYS A 266 -7.46 15.58 17.99
CA LYS A 266 -8.26 15.34 19.21
C LYS A 266 -7.42 14.91 20.41
N TYR A 267 -6.36 14.15 20.18
CA TYR A 267 -5.58 13.50 21.24
C TYR A 267 -4.14 14.03 21.33
N ASP A 268 -3.50 14.22 20.18
CA ASP A 268 -2.14 14.69 20.07
C ASP A 268 -2.07 16.23 19.99
N PRO A 269 -1.01 16.84 20.48
CA PRO A 269 -0.86 18.31 20.46
C PRO A 269 -0.43 18.81 19.07
N VAL A 270 -1.24 18.50 18.04
CA VAL A 270 -1.02 18.90 16.65
C VAL A 270 -2.17 19.84 16.24
N PRO A 271 -1.96 21.15 16.21
CA PRO A 271 -2.96 22.11 15.71
C PRO A 271 -3.25 21.89 14.22
N GLN A 272 -4.47 22.24 13.80
CA GLN A 272 -4.87 22.20 12.40
C GLN A 272 -3.89 22.97 11.49
N ARG A 273 -3.39 24.10 11.97
CA ARG A 273 -2.39 24.91 11.26
C ARG A 273 -1.14 24.12 10.89
N GLU A 274 -0.62 23.27 11.77
CA GLU A 274 0.60 22.49 11.54
C GLU A 274 0.41 21.39 10.50
N TYR A 275 -0.79 20.80 10.41
CA TYR A 275 -1.14 19.93 9.30
C TYR A 275 -0.96 20.65 7.95
N TYR A 276 -1.50 21.88 7.85
CA TYR A 276 -1.37 22.67 6.62
C TYR A 276 0.05 23.17 6.36
N GLN A 277 0.85 23.36 7.39
CA GLN A 277 2.28 23.69 7.24
C GLN A 277 3.07 22.52 6.63
N ILE A 278 2.82 21.27 7.09
CA ILE A 278 3.39 20.07 6.47
C ILE A 278 2.85 19.88 5.04
N ALA A 279 1.54 20.05 4.84
CA ALA A 279 0.94 19.99 3.51
C ALA A 279 1.51 21.07 2.56
N ALA A 280 1.81 22.28 3.07
CA ALA A 280 2.47 23.33 2.30
C ALA A 280 3.90 22.95 1.89
N ALA A 281 4.63 22.19 2.73
CA ALA A 281 5.94 21.66 2.38
C ALA A 281 5.86 20.64 1.22
N LEU A 282 4.74 19.93 1.09
CA LEU A 282 4.49 18.89 0.08
C LEU A 282 3.60 19.37 -1.08
N GLY A 283 3.13 20.62 -1.04
CA GLY A 283 2.15 21.15 -2.00
C GLY A 283 2.58 21.11 -3.47
N GLY A 284 3.88 21.09 -3.72
CA GLY A 284 4.45 20.99 -5.06
C GLY A 284 4.77 19.58 -5.53
N VAL A 285 4.46 18.55 -4.75
CA VAL A 285 4.68 17.14 -5.11
C VAL A 285 3.56 16.66 -6.04
N TRP A 286 3.92 16.26 -7.26
CA TRP A 286 3.01 15.66 -8.24
C TRP A 286 3.60 14.35 -8.76
N PRO A 287 2.80 13.29 -8.96
CA PRO A 287 3.27 12.05 -9.54
C PRO A 287 3.51 12.19 -11.04
N GLY A 288 4.48 11.48 -11.55
CA GLY A 288 4.74 11.38 -12.98
C GLY A 288 5.95 10.50 -13.29
N ALA A 289 6.16 10.27 -14.58
CA ALA A 289 7.34 9.59 -15.05
C ALA A 289 8.48 10.61 -15.24
N ARG A 290 9.68 10.30 -14.70
CA ARG A 290 10.91 11.10 -14.89
C ARG A 290 12.01 10.22 -15.45
N GLU A 291 12.75 10.76 -16.41
CA GLU A 291 13.99 10.12 -16.85
C GLU A 291 15.06 10.19 -15.74
N PHE A 292 15.75 9.08 -15.52
CA PHE A 292 16.80 8.99 -14.51
C PHE A 292 18.12 8.41 -15.04
N LEU A 293 18.14 7.86 -16.28
CA LEU A 293 19.34 7.31 -16.85
C LEU A 293 20.26 8.42 -17.40
N SER A 294 21.55 8.33 -17.09
CA SER A 294 22.59 9.09 -17.79
C SER A 294 22.64 8.69 -19.26
N GLU A 295 23.21 9.55 -20.11
CA GLU A 295 23.36 9.25 -21.55
C GLU A 295 24.12 7.94 -21.79
N LYS A 296 25.19 7.67 -21.05
CA LYS A 296 25.94 6.41 -21.10
C LYS A 296 25.06 5.22 -20.75
N ALA A 297 24.35 5.28 -19.63
CA ALA A 297 23.46 4.20 -19.19
C ALA A 297 22.29 3.99 -20.17
N ARG A 298 21.80 5.06 -20.81
CA ARG A 298 20.78 4.97 -21.87
C ARG A 298 21.31 4.23 -23.10
N ASN A 299 22.52 4.50 -23.54
CA ASN A 299 23.15 3.82 -24.66
C ASN A 299 23.37 2.33 -24.37
N GLU A 300 23.82 1.99 -23.17
CA GLU A 300 23.97 0.60 -22.70
C GLU A 300 22.60 -0.13 -22.63
N ALA A 301 21.57 0.54 -22.14
CA ALA A 301 20.21 0.00 -22.10
C ALA A 301 19.66 -0.26 -23.52
N GLN A 302 19.88 0.68 -24.46
CA GLN A 302 19.49 0.51 -25.84
C GLN A 302 20.22 -0.65 -26.53
N GLN A 303 21.49 -0.87 -26.21
CA GLN A 303 22.24 -2.01 -26.73
C GLN A 303 21.64 -3.34 -26.22
N LYS A 304 21.42 -3.46 -24.89
CA LYS A 304 20.76 -4.64 -24.31
C LYS A 304 19.35 -4.86 -24.81
N HIS A 305 18.60 -3.80 -25.06
CA HIS A 305 17.26 -3.85 -25.65
C HIS A 305 17.31 -4.51 -27.04
N ARG A 306 18.28 -4.13 -27.89
CA ARG A 306 18.46 -4.75 -29.21
C ARG A 306 18.87 -6.23 -29.12
N GLU A 307 19.72 -6.58 -28.16
CA GLU A 307 20.12 -7.98 -27.90
C GLU A 307 18.92 -8.85 -27.50
N LEU A 308 18.09 -8.35 -26.57
CA LEU A 308 16.86 -9.05 -26.16
C LEU A 308 15.85 -9.17 -27.31
N ALA A 309 15.70 -8.14 -28.14
CA ALA A 309 14.86 -8.20 -29.33
C ALA A 309 15.31 -9.34 -30.27
N ALA A 310 16.62 -9.47 -30.48
CA ALA A 310 17.17 -10.56 -31.29
C ALA A 310 16.95 -11.95 -30.67
N GLU A 311 16.98 -12.06 -29.32
CA GLU A 311 16.64 -13.31 -28.64
C GLU A 311 15.17 -13.67 -28.79
N ILE A 312 14.27 -12.70 -28.62
CA ILE A 312 12.82 -12.88 -28.80
C ILE A 312 12.53 -13.38 -30.22
N GLU A 313 13.14 -12.78 -31.25
CA GLU A 313 12.96 -13.18 -32.64
C GLU A 313 13.47 -14.60 -32.95
N LYS A 314 14.35 -15.17 -32.12
CA LYS A 314 14.75 -16.60 -32.25
C LYS A 314 13.71 -17.55 -31.62
N VAL A 315 13.06 -17.15 -30.56
CA VAL A 315 12.11 -18.01 -29.81
C VAL A 315 10.70 -17.92 -30.39
N ARG A 316 10.24 -16.74 -30.80
CA ARG A 316 8.89 -16.46 -31.29
C ARG A 316 8.44 -17.39 -32.45
N PRO A 317 9.26 -17.71 -33.47
CA PRO A 317 8.88 -18.65 -34.52
C PRO A 317 8.60 -20.06 -33.99
N ARG A 318 9.31 -20.50 -32.94
CA ARG A 318 9.09 -21.82 -32.32
C ARG A 318 7.75 -21.86 -31.60
N VAL A 319 7.35 -20.78 -30.90
CA VAL A 319 6.02 -20.65 -30.33
C VAL A 319 4.97 -20.70 -31.43
N SER A 320 5.14 -19.90 -32.50
CA SER A 320 4.22 -19.84 -33.64
C SER A 320 4.08 -21.18 -34.36
N ALA A 321 5.16 -21.96 -34.46
CA ALA A 321 5.13 -23.29 -35.08
C ALA A 321 4.28 -24.28 -34.26
N ILE A 322 4.32 -24.20 -32.93
CA ILE A 322 3.49 -25.04 -32.04
C ILE A 322 2.03 -24.60 -32.10
N GLU A 323 1.78 -23.29 -32.04
CA GLU A 323 0.42 -22.73 -32.06
C GLU A 323 -0.32 -22.97 -33.38
N GLY A 324 0.32 -22.68 -34.47
CA GLY A 324 -0.06 -22.85 -35.86
C GLY A 324 -1.56 -23.00 -36.14
N VAL A 325 -1.97 -24.27 -36.41
CA VAL A 325 -3.37 -24.59 -36.71
C VAL A 325 -4.30 -24.33 -35.54
N HIS A 326 -3.86 -24.60 -34.31
CA HIS A 326 -4.69 -24.48 -33.09
C HIS A 326 -5.08 -23.01 -32.80
N ARG A 327 -4.16 -22.07 -32.99
CA ARG A 327 -4.45 -20.64 -32.89
C ARG A 327 -5.54 -20.22 -33.86
N ARG A 328 -5.40 -20.60 -35.16
CA ARG A 328 -6.39 -20.28 -36.19
C ARG A 328 -7.76 -20.88 -35.90
N GLN A 329 -7.82 -22.09 -35.35
CA GLN A 329 -9.07 -22.71 -34.93
C GLN A 329 -9.72 -21.97 -33.78
N VAL A 330 -8.97 -21.60 -32.73
CA VAL A 330 -9.48 -20.82 -31.60
C VAL A 330 -10.03 -19.46 -32.08
N GLU A 331 -9.29 -18.76 -32.94
CA GLU A 331 -9.71 -17.47 -33.50
C GLU A 331 -10.97 -17.61 -34.36
N ALA A 332 -11.09 -18.71 -35.13
CA ALA A 332 -12.29 -19.00 -35.92
C ALA A 332 -13.51 -19.27 -35.04
N ASP A 333 -13.35 -20.04 -33.95
CA ASP A 333 -14.45 -20.36 -33.03
C ASP A 333 -14.89 -19.14 -32.24
N LEU A 334 -13.96 -18.30 -31.75
CA LEU A 334 -14.27 -17.04 -31.07
C LEU A 334 -15.04 -16.08 -32.01
N ARG A 335 -14.63 -16.04 -33.31
CA ARG A 335 -15.37 -15.24 -34.29
C ARG A 335 -16.77 -15.81 -34.55
N ALA A 336 -16.90 -17.12 -34.69
CA ALA A 336 -18.18 -17.77 -34.89
C ALA A 336 -19.15 -17.52 -33.72
N GLU A 337 -18.66 -17.60 -32.48
CA GLU A 337 -19.46 -17.29 -31.26
C GLU A 337 -19.85 -15.83 -31.19
N ALA A 338 -18.95 -14.91 -31.55
CA ALA A 338 -19.27 -13.47 -31.61
C ALA A 338 -20.35 -13.18 -32.64
N VAL A 339 -20.26 -13.79 -33.83
CA VAL A 339 -21.28 -13.68 -34.89
C VAL A 339 -22.61 -14.25 -34.44
N LYS A 340 -22.62 -15.42 -33.80
CA LYS A 340 -23.83 -16.05 -33.27
C LYS A 340 -24.51 -15.19 -32.19
N SER A 341 -23.75 -14.63 -31.26
CA SER A 341 -24.25 -13.73 -30.23
C SER A 341 -24.83 -12.45 -30.82
N ALA A 342 -24.13 -11.83 -31.79
CA ALA A 342 -24.60 -10.64 -32.46
C ALA A 342 -25.87 -10.90 -33.30
N ALA A 343 -25.94 -12.03 -34.02
CA ALA A 343 -27.13 -12.44 -34.78
C ALA A 343 -28.34 -12.70 -33.86
N ALA A 344 -28.14 -13.31 -32.72
CA ALA A 344 -29.22 -13.48 -31.73
C ALA A 344 -29.77 -12.14 -31.22
N SER A 345 -28.88 -11.14 -31.06
CA SER A 345 -29.29 -9.77 -30.66
C SER A 345 -30.04 -9.05 -31.80
N GLU A 346 -29.60 -9.23 -33.04
CA GLU A 346 -30.27 -8.70 -34.24
C GLU A 346 -31.68 -9.27 -34.38
N ALA A 347 -31.83 -10.60 -34.21
CA ALA A 347 -33.14 -11.27 -34.29
C ALA A 347 -34.11 -10.72 -33.23
N LYS A 348 -33.66 -10.49 -32.00
CA LYS A 348 -34.48 -9.87 -30.93
C LYS A 348 -34.87 -8.42 -31.28
N ALA A 349 -33.95 -7.64 -31.83
CA ALA A 349 -34.22 -6.29 -32.22
C ALA A 349 -35.21 -6.21 -33.43
N SER A 350 -35.12 -7.16 -34.39
CA SER A 350 -36.04 -7.31 -35.50
C SER A 350 -37.45 -7.59 -35.01
N HIS A 351 -37.65 -8.56 -34.10
CA HIS A 351 -38.97 -8.81 -33.50
C HIS A 351 -39.54 -7.60 -32.76
N ALA A 352 -38.69 -6.91 -31.99
CA ALA A 352 -39.13 -5.69 -31.29
C ALA A 352 -39.54 -4.55 -32.25
N LEU A 353 -38.92 -4.48 -33.43
CA LEU A 353 -39.28 -3.55 -34.48
C LEU A 353 -40.63 -3.94 -35.13
N GLU A 354 -40.82 -5.24 -35.42
CA GLU A 354 -42.08 -5.76 -35.96
C GLU A 354 -43.24 -5.50 -34.99
N ASP A 355 -43.06 -5.80 -33.68
CA ASP A 355 -44.08 -5.54 -32.66
C ASP A 355 -44.43 -4.02 -32.58
N ALA A 356 -43.41 -3.17 -32.64
CA ALA A 356 -43.63 -1.71 -32.66
C ALA A 356 -44.38 -1.24 -33.92
N ALA A 357 -44.11 -1.86 -35.08
CA ALA A 357 -44.83 -1.58 -36.32
C ALA A 357 -46.30 -2.01 -36.23
N VAL A 358 -46.59 -3.21 -35.73
CA VAL A 358 -47.94 -3.72 -35.50
C VAL A 358 -48.71 -2.76 -34.58
N LYS A 359 -48.10 -2.38 -33.44
CA LYS A 359 -48.70 -1.46 -32.49
C LYS A 359 -49.02 -0.06 -33.10
N LEU A 360 -48.16 0.43 -33.97
CA LEU A 360 -48.41 1.68 -34.69
C LEU A 360 -49.63 1.56 -35.58
N VAL A 361 -49.74 0.46 -36.34
CA VAL A 361 -50.90 0.21 -37.23
C VAL A 361 -52.20 0.12 -36.45
N GLU A 362 -52.21 -0.61 -35.32
CA GLU A 362 -53.37 -0.74 -34.42
C GLU A 362 -53.79 0.63 -33.84
N THR A 363 -52.79 1.40 -33.37
CA THR A 363 -53.04 2.73 -32.80
C THR A 363 -53.61 3.71 -33.85
N LYS A 364 -53.10 3.62 -35.11
CA LYS A 364 -53.59 4.39 -36.23
C LYS A 364 -55.06 4.06 -36.55
N LYS A 365 -55.42 2.78 -36.62
CA LYS A 365 -56.81 2.35 -36.84
C LYS A 365 -57.75 2.82 -35.73
N LYS A 366 -57.31 2.80 -34.47
CA LYS A 366 -58.10 3.35 -33.36
C LYS A 366 -58.30 4.85 -33.46
N ALA A 367 -57.28 5.59 -33.90
CA ALA A 367 -57.34 7.02 -34.07
C ALA A 367 -58.29 7.44 -35.24
N GLU A 368 -58.31 6.65 -36.30
CA GLU A 368 -59.21 6.87 -37.46
C GLU A 368 -60.69 6.57 -37.15
N ALA A 369 -60.99 5.70 -36.16
CA ALA A 369 -62.33 5.31 -35.73
C ALA A 369 -62.83 6.10 -34.51
N ALA A 370 -62.10 7.06 -33.99
CA ALA A 370 -62.42 7.76 -32.76
C ALA A 370 -63.34 8.98 -32.96
N ASN A 371 -64.20 9.23 -31.95
CA ASN A 371 -65.03 10.41 -31.86
C ASN A 371 -64.21 11.65 -31.40
N ASP A 372 -64.70 12.86 -31.63
CA ASP A 372 -64.00 14.12 -31.36
C ASP A 372 -63.47 14.29 -29.94
N SER A 373 -64.10 13.67 -28.94
CA SER A 373 -63.65 13.74 -27.54
C SER A 373 -62.34 12.99 -27.25
N ASP A 374 -62.03 11.96 -28.03
CA ASP A 374 -60.87 11.06 -27.81
C ASP A 374 -59.69 11.35 -28.78
N GLN A 375 -59.91 12.20 -29.80
CA GLN A 375 -58.93 12.48 -30.85
C GLN A 375 -57.61 13.04 -30.30
N ALA A 376 -57.63 13.96 -29.34
CA ALA A 376 -56.42 14.57 -28.78
C ALA A 376 -55.56 13.55 -27.98
N LYS A 377 -56.20 12.59 -27.29
CA LYS A 377 -55.53 11.52 -26.57
C LYS A 377 -54.86 10.53 -27.52
N LEU A 378 -55.61 10.09 -28.52
CA LEU A 378 -55.13 9.12 -29.50
C LEU A 378 -54.05 9.72 -30.43
N ALA A 379 -54.06 11.04 -30.71
CA ALA A 379 -52.98 11.72 -31.40
C ALA A 379 -51.66 11.64 -30.63
N LYS A 380 -51.68 11.83 -29.30
CA LYS A 380 -50.47 11.64 -28.45
C LYS A 380 -49.99 10.19 -28.39
N GLU A 381 -50.89 9.23 -28.35
CA GLU A 381 -50.57 7.80 -28.39
C GLU A 381 -49.95 7.39 -29.73
N LEU A 382 -50.43 7.95 -30.84
CA LEU A 382 -49.91 7.73 -32.18
C LEU A 382 -48.50 8.30 -32.33
N GLU A 383 -48.26 9.50 -31.79
CA GLU A 383 -46.91 10.10 -31.78
C GLU A 383 -45.92 9.26 -30.98
N LYS A 384 -46.30 8.81 -29.79
CA LYS A 384 -45.48 7.89 -29.00
C LYS A 384 -45.20 6.54 -29.72
N ALA A 385 -46.17 6.01 -30.43
CA ALA A 385 -45.97 4.78 -31.20
C ALA A 385 -45.00 5.01 -32.39
N ARG A 386 -45.03 6.18 -33.03
CA ARG A 386 -44.06 6.56 -34.08
C ARG A 386 -42.65 6.72 -33.53
N GLU A 387 -42.51 7.40 -32.40
CA GLU A 387 -41.21 7.56 -31.73
C GLU A 387 -40.61 6.20 -31.31
N ASN A 388 -41.45 5.30 -30.76
CA ASN A 388 -41.05 3.94 -30.40
C ASN A 388 -40.59 3.15 -31.62
N LEU A 389 -41.32 3.19 -32.73
CA LEU A 389 -40.92 2.53 -33.98
C LEU A 389 -39.57 3.05 -34.50
N ALA A 390 -39.40 4.38 -34.49
CA ALA A 390 -38.14 4.99 -34.91
C ALA A 390 -36.96 4.60 -33.99
N SER A 391 -37.22 4.50 -32.68
CA SER A 391 -36.21 4.03 -31.71
C SER A 391 -35.81 2.58 -31.97
N LYS A 392 -36.81 1.69 -32.18
CA LYS A 392 -36.55 0.28 -32.47
C LYS A 392 -35.88 0.07 -33.82
N GLY A 393 -36.16 0.89 -34.80
CA GLY A 393 -35.44 0.90 -36.09
C GLY A 393 -33.97 1.22 -35.95
N ARG A 394 -33.62 2.24 -35.15
CA ARG A 394 -32.20 2.53 -34.83
C ARG A 394 -31.52 1.41 -34.06
N GLU A 395 -32.20 0.79 -33.12
CA GLU A 395 -31.68 -0.35 -32.35
C GLU A 395 -31.36 -1.54 -33.28
N TRP A 396 -32.28 -1.85 -34.19
CA TRP A 396 -32.06 -2.94 -35.18
C TRP A 396 -30.90 -2.63 -36.14
N GLU A 397 -30.78 -1.43 -36.69
CA GLU A 397 -29.64 -1.08 -37.55
C GLU A 397 -28.30 -1.15 -36.80
N ASN A 398 -28.26 -0.78 -35.51
CA ASN A 398 -27.07 -0.92 -34.69
C ASN A 398 -26.68 -2.39 -34.51
N THR A 399 -27.66 -3.27 -34.25
CA THR A 399 -27.39 -4.71 -34.09
C THR A 399 -26.95 -5.37 -35.40
N LYS A 400 -27.52 -4.96 -36.52
CA LYS A 400 -27.10 -5.38 -37.87
C LYS A 400 -25.65 -4.97 -38.17
N SER A 401 -25.28 -3.73 -37.83
CA SER A 401 -23.89 -3.26 -37.92
C SER A 401 -22.95 -4.08 -37.01
N ALA A 402 -23.40 -4.48 -35.81
CA ALA A 402 -22.62 -5.32 -34.89
C ALA A 402 -22.35 -6.72 -35.48
N VAL A 403 -23.31 -7.31 -36.19
CA VAL A 403 -23.10 -8.59 -36.91
C VAL A 403 -22.02 -8.44 -37.99
N ALA A 404 -22.07 -7.38 -38.79
CA ALA A 404 -21.03 -7.12 -39.80
C ALA A 404 -19.63 -6.98 -39.16
N LYS A 405 -19.52 -6.20 -38.10
CA LYS A 405 -18.27 -6.04 -37.35
C LYS A 405 -17.78 -7.35 -36.72
N ALA A 406 -18.67 -8.17 -36.20
CA ALA A 406 -18.30 -9.49 -35.66
C ALA A 406 -17.74 -10.43 -36.75
N ARG A 407 -18.27 -10.42 -37.97
CA ARG A 407 -17.76 -11.19 -39.10
C ARG A 407 -16.35 -10.77 -39.52
N GLU A 408 -16.05 -9.50 -39.48
CA GLU A 408 -14.75 -8.92 -39.84
C GLU A 408 -13.73 -8.97 -38.70
N SER A 409 -14.16 -9.28 -37.48
CA SER A 409 -13.31 -9.29 -36.30
C SER A 409 -12.17 -10.30 -36.42
N LYS A 410 -11.01 -9.92 -35.86
CA LYS A 410 -9.83 -10.80 -35.69
C LYS A 410 -9.61 -10.98 -34.19
N PRO A 411 -10.38 -11.85 -33.52
CA PRO A 411 -10.24 -12.04 -32.09
C PRO A 411 -8.86 -12.62 -31.77
N HIS A 412 -8.26 -12.14 -30.70
CA HIS A 412 -7.02 -12.70 -30.20
C HIS A 412 -7.29 -14.04 -29.49
N ALA A 413 -6.53 -15.08 -29.84
CA ALA A 413 -6.64 -16.39 -29.21
C ALA A 413 -5.95 -16.38 -27.83
N PRO A 414 -6.71 -16.54 -26.71
CA PRO A 414 -6.11 -16.60 -25.39
C PRO A 414 -5.17 -17.79 -25.21
N TYR A 415 -4.07 -17.61 -24.49
CA TYR A 415 -3.08 -18.65 -24.19
C TYR A 415 -3.71 -19.95 -23.68
N GLY A 416 -4.63 -19.87 -22.70
CA GLY A 416 -5.29 -21.05 -22.13
C GLY A 416 -6.08 -21.85 -23.16
N MET A 417 -6.81 -21.18 -24.05
CA MET A 417 -7.59 -21.85 -25.10
C MET A 417 -6.71 -22.55 -26.14
N ILE A 418 -5.53 -22.01 -26.46
CA ILE A 418 -4.56 -22.65 -27.30
C ILE A 418 -3.97 -23.87 -26.57
N LEU A 419 -3.56 -23.70 -25.32
CA LEU A 419 -2.98 -24.75 -24.50
C LEU A 419 -3.91 -25.98 -24.38
N ASP A 420 -5.22 -25.75 -24.17
CA ASP A 420 -6.21 -26.81 -24.00
C ASP A 420 -6.39 -27.64 -25.29
N ARG A 421 -6.10 -27.06 -26.45
CA ARG A 421 -6.19 -27.75 -27.77
C ARG A 421 -4.90 -28.43 -28.21
N LEU A 422 -3.78 -28.14 -27.54
CA LEU A 422 -2.52 -28.81 -27.86
C LEU A 422 -2.51 -30.25 -27.35
N PRO A 423 -1.90 -31.19 -28.13
CA PRO A 423 -1.58 -32.52 -27.65
C PRO A 423 -0.73 -32.46 -26.37
N GLU A 424 -0.93 -33.40 -25.45
CA GLU A 424 -0.28 -33.39 -24.13
C GLU A 424 1.24 -33.31 -24.22
N GLU A 425 1.84 -34.00 -25.22
CA GLU A 425 3.29 -33.99 -25.42
C GLU A 425 3.84 -32.62 -25.79
N ARG A 426 3.02 -31.73 -26.37
CA ARG A 426 3.42 -30.38 -26.79
C ARG A 426 3.16 -29.30 -25.70
N ARG A 427 2.31 -29.60 -24.74
CA ARG A 427 1.92 -28.61 -23.72
C ARG A 427 3.08 -28.10 -22.88
N SER A 428 3.97 -29.00 -22.45
CA SER A 428 5.15 -28.64 -21.63
C SER A 428 6.14 -27.77 -22.40
N GLU A 429 6.43 -28.10 -23.69
CA GLU A 429 7.29 -27.29 -24.52
C GLU A 429 6.68 -25.91 -24.80
N TYR A 430 5.38 -25.85 -25.09
CA TYR A 430 4.66 -24.61 -25.33
C TYR A 430 4.68 -23.68 -24.10
N ARG A 431 4.36 -24.22 -22.91
CA ARG A 431 4.44 -23.46 -21.65
C ARG A 431 5.81 -22.84 -21.45
N ARG A 432 6.88 -23.63 -21.63
CA ARG A 432 8.25 -23.16 -21.48
C ARG A 432 8.59 -22.03 -22.45
N LEU A 433 8.28 -22.19 -23.72
CA LEU A 433 8.59 -21.19 -24.74
C LEU A 433 7.79 -19.91 -24.60
N VAL A 434 6.50 -19.98 -24.24
CA VAL A 434 5.68 -18.81 -23.95
C VAL A 434 6.19 -18.07 -22.72
N PHE A 435 6.58 -18.80 -21.68
CA PHE A 435 7.20 -18.20 -20.50
C PHE A 435 8.53 -17.51 -20.83
N GLU A 436 9.37 -18.15 -21.64
CA GLU A 436 10.65 -17.61 -22.11
C GLU A 436 10.46 -16.30 -22.89
N VAL A 437 9.54 -16.28 -23.87
CA VAL A 437 9.20 -15.05 -24.63
C VAL A 437 8.67 -13.97 -23.69
N SER A 438 7.71 -14.29 -22.82
CA SER A 438 7.12 -13.33 -21.89
C SER A 438 8.17 -12.73 -20.94
N HIS A 439 9.12 -13.55 -20.47
CA HIS A 439 10.22 -13.10 -19.62
C HIS A 439 11.19 -12.18 -20.37
N LEU A 440 11.55 -12.52 -21.62
CA LEU A 440 12.40 -11.68 -22.47
C LEU A 440 11.73 -10.34 -22.81
N GLU A 441 10.45 -10.36 -23.17
CA GLU A 441 9.65 -9.15 -23.44
C GLU A 441 9.50 -8.26 -22.18
N MET A 442 9.36 -8.87 -21.01
CA MET A 442 9.34 -8.13 -19.75
C MET A 442 10.69 -7.43 -19.50
N ARG A 443 11.81 -8.16 -19.66
CA ARG A 443 13.17 -7.58 -19.54
C ARG A 443 13.40 -6.48 -20.56
N GLN A 444 12.93 -6.64 -21.79
CA GLN A 444 13.02 -5.63 -22.85
C GLN A 444 12.26 -4.36 -22.48
N ARG A 445 11.02 -4.47 -22.03
CA ARG A 445 10.22 -3.33 -21.53
C ARG A 445 10.88 -2.61 -20.36
N TRP A 446 11.57 -3.34 -19.49
CA TRP A 446 12.33 -2.70 -18.39
C TRP A 446 13.46 -1.81 -18.89
N LEU A 447 14.14 -2.20 -19.97
CA LEU A 447 15.22 -1.41 -20.59
C LEU A 447 14.71 -0.20 -21.39
N GLU A 448 13.50 -0.28 -21.96
CA GLU A 448 12.86 0.87 -22.63
C GLU A 448 12.54 2.01 -21.67
N SER A 449 12.37 1.68 -20.40
CA SER A 449 11.72 2.64 -19.51
C SER A 449 12.66 3.72 -19.04
N GLY A 450 13.94 3.69 -19.05
CA GLY A 450 14.83 4.81 -18.61
C GLY A 450 14.19 5.84 -17.67
N SER A 451 12.94 5.55 -17.27
CA SER A 451 12.03 6.40 -16.51
C SER A 451 11.65 5.74 -15.19
N VAL A 452 11.43 6.55 -14.18
CA VAL A 452 10.90 6.13 -12.88
C VAL A 452 9.61 6.88 -12.57
N ASN A 453 8.68 6.20 -11.91
CA ASN A 453 7.54 6.87 -11.29
C ASN A 453 8.03 7.60 -10.04
N ALA A 454 8.17 8.91 -10.15
CA ALA A 454 8.75 9.79 -9.15
C ALA A 454 8.00 11.11 -9.11
N ILE A 455 8.46 12.04 -8.29
CA ILE A 455 7.86 13.37 -8.26
C ILE A 455 8.17 14.16 -9.53
N VAL A 456 7.17 14.88 -10.02
CA VAL A 456 7.31 15.98 -10.98
C VAL A 456 7.06 17.27 -10.19
N PRO A 457 8.11 17.98 -9.76
CA PRO A 457 7.94 19.13 -8.88
C PRO A 457 7.25 20.28 -9.62
N LYS A 458 6.27 20.90 -8.96
CA LYS A 458 5.60 22.10 -9.44
C LYS A 458 5.63 23.16 -8.36
N GLN A 459 5.89 24.42 -8.74
CA GLN A 459 5.78 25.52 -7.79
C GLN A 459 4.34 25.61 -7.28
N PRO A 460 4.08 25.40 -5.97
CA PRO A 460 2.73 25.51 -5.42
C PRO A 460 2.28 26.98 -5.36
N GLN A 461 1.00 27.19 -5.48
CA GLN A 461 0.36 28.45 -5.13
C GLN A 461 0.48 28.69 -3.62
N LEU A 462 0.14 29.91 -3.15
CA LEU A 462 0.05 30.20 -1.72
C LEU A 462 -0.88 29.20 -1.04
N PHE A 463 -0.32 28.47 -0.10
CA PHE A 463 -1.07 27.45 0.64
C PHE A 463 -1.93 28.09 1.71
N ARG A 464 -3.17 27.61 1.87
CA ARG A 464 -4.10 28.16 2.86
C ARG A 464 -4.64 27.08 3.77
N MET A 465 -4.81 27.41 5.02
CA MET A 465 -5.60 26.60 5.93
C MET A 465 -7.05 26.55 5.44
N LEU A 466 -7.68 25.37 5.46
CA LEU A 466 -9.06 25.21 5.02
C LEU A 466 -9.98 25.08 6.24
N ASN A 467 -11.02 25.91 6.30
CA ASN A 467 -11.99 25.82 7.38
C ASN A 467 -12.70 24.46 7.33
N ARG A 468 -12.56 23.65 8.38
CA ARG A 468 -13.07 22.27 8.47
C ARG A 468 -12.64 21.36 7.30
N GLY A 469 -11.48 21.62 6.71
CA GLY A 469 -10.96 20.83 5.57
C GLY A 469 -11.67 21.11 4.24
N ASP A 470 -12.60 22.08 4.16
CA ASP A 470 -13.34 22.38 2.94
C ASP A 470 -12.54 23.32 2.01
N PHE A 471 -12.13 22.80 0.84
CA PHE A 471 -11.37 23.56 -0.16
C PHE A 471 -12.11 24.81 -0.68
N ARG A 472 -13.45 24.88 -0.53
CA ARG A 472 -14.27 26.05 -0.90
C ARG A 472 -14.24 27.15 0.16
N SER A 473 -13.72 26.87 1.35
CA SER A 473 -13.64 27.80 2.47
C SER A 473 -12.18 28.04 2.91
N PRO A 474 -11.36 28.69 2.04
CA PRO A 474 -9.97 28.97 2.36
C PRO A 474 -9.85 30.04 3.45
N GLY A 475 -9.01 29.77 4.45
CA GLY A 475 -8.67 30.68 5.52
C GLY A 475 -7.34 31.40 5.31
N GLU A 476 -6.56 31.54 6.37
CA GLU A 476 -5.26 32.23 6.36
C GLU A 476 -4.20 31.51 5.51
N VAL A 477 -3.25 32.29 5.00
CA VAL A 477 -2.07 31.74 4.30
C VAL A 477 -1.11 31.12 5.31
N VAL A 478 -0.58 29.94 4.98
CA VAL A 478 0.40 29.24 5.82
C VAL A 478 1.66 28.95 5.00
N GLY A 479 2.82 29.14 5.62
CA GLY A 479 4.10 28.69 5.10
C GLY A 479 4.41 27.24 5.47
N PRO A 480 5.46 26.62 4.91
CA PRO A 480 5.90 25.29 5.29
C PRO A 480 6.45 25.26 6.74
N GLY A 481 6.16 24.17 7.45
CA GLY A 481 6.60 23.99 8.84
C GLY A 481 6.43 22.54 9.32
N GLY A 482 6.88 22.27 10.55
CA GLY A 482 6.78 21.00 11.25
C GLY A 482 5.76 21.02 12.40
N ILE A 483 5.97 20.16 13.40
CA ILE A 483 5.12 20.00 14.58
C ILE A 483 5.83 20.64 15.79
N SER A 484 5.21 21.68 16.36
CA SER A 484 5.78 22.46 17.47
C SER A 484 5.89 21.70 18.79
N ALA A 485 5.08 20.66 18.94
CA ALA A 485 5.08 19.82 20.13
C ALA A 485 6.29 18.88 20.25
N VAL A 486 7.12 18.75 19.21
CA VAL A 486 8.37 17.96 19.25
C VAL A 486 9.40 18.71 20.09
N GLU A 487 9.74 18.15 21.24
CA GLU A 487 10.57 18.83 22.23
C GLU A 487 12.00 19.10 21.72
N GLY A 488 12.39 20.38 21.77
CA GLY A 488 13.75 20.81 21.41
C GLY A 488 14.00 20.97 19.91
N LEU A 489 12.95 20.87 19.08
CA LEU A 489 13.03 21.05 17.64
C LEU A 489 12.10 22.18 17.17
N PRO A 490 12.59 23.27 16.57
CA PRO A 490 11.74 24.32 16.03
C PRO A 490 10.84 23.80 14.91
N ALA A 491 9.55 24.14 14.93
CA ALA A 491 8.60 23.81 13.87
C ALA A 491 8.64 24.78 12.70
N ASP A 492 9.11 26.00 12.93
CA ASP A 492 9.27 27.01 11.89
C ASP A 492 10.50 26.70 11.02
N PHE A 493 10.29 26.57 9.72
CA PHE A 493 11.36 26.34 8.76
C PHE A 493 12.09 27.63 8.34
N GLY A 494 11.64 28.80 8.79
CA GLY A 494 12.18 30.09 8.41
C GLY A 494 11.97 30.43 6.92
N LEU A 495 10.95 29.85 6.30
CA LEU A 495 10.61 30.03 4.89
C LEU A 495 9.34 30.85 4.71
N PRO A 496 9.30 31.80 3.74
CA PRO A 496 8.08 32.51 3.43
C PRO A 496 7.04 31.60 2.77
N PRO A 497 5.74 31.95 2.80
CA PRO A 497 4.67 31.14 2.23
C PRO A 497 4.78 30.86 0.73
N ASP A 498 5.53 31.68 -0.02
CA ASP A 498 5.80 31.54 -1.45
C ASP A 498 7.17 30.92 -1.77
N ALA A 499 7.89 30.41 -0.75
CA ALA A 499 9.19 29.78 -0.92
C ALA A 499 9.19 28.76 -2.08
N PRO A 500 10.31 28.61 -2.80
CA PRO A 500 10.45 27.60 -3.84
C PRO A 500 10.14 26.18 -3.36
N GLU A 501 9.50 25.39 -4.21
CA GLU A 501 9.12 24.00 -3.91
C GLU A 501 10.28 23.17 -3.35
N ALA A 502 11.43 23.24 -4.01
CA ALA A 502 12.63 22.53 -3.61
C ALA A 502 13.08 22.83 -2.17
N GLN A 503 13.06 24.10 -1.78
CA GLN A 503 13.45 24.51 -0.42
C GLN A 503 12.50 23.97 0.63
N ARG A 504 11.19 23.92 0.34
CA ARG A 504 10.16 23.40 1.25
C ARG A 504 10.43 21.95 1.60
N ARG A 505 10.66 21.08 0.58
CA ARG A 505 10.92 19.65 0.79
C ARG A 505 12.26 19.41 1.50
N VAL A 506 13.31 20.15 1.13
CA VAL A 506 14.60 20.05 1.82
C VAL A 506 14.46 20.36 3.30
N ARG A 507 13.77 21.46 3.66
CA ARG A 507 13.58 21.83 5.06
C ARG A 507 12.73 20.80 5.83
N LEU A 508 11.70 20.24 5.18
CA LEU A 508 10.92 19.15 5.78
C LEU A 508 11.79 17.92 6.02
N ALA A 509 12.63 17.54 5.05
CA ALA A 509 13.54 16.41 5.17
C ALA A 509 14.58 16.62 6.28
N GLU A 510 15.15 17.81 6.37
CA GLU A 510 16.07 18.22 7.44
C GLU A 510 15.39 18.15 8.80
N TRP A 511 14.15 18.67 8.93
CA TRP A 511 13.40 18.66 10.18
C TRP A 511 13.07 17.24 10.66
N ILE A 512 12.64 16.35 9.75
CA ILE A 512 12.36 14.95 10.07
C ILE A 512 13.64 14.24 10.53
N THR A 513 14.77 14.50 9.87
CA THR A 513 16.04 13.80 10.09
C THR A 513 16.98 14.53 11.05
N ASP A 514 16.53 15.60 11.69
CA ASP A 514 17.34 16.30 12.70
C ASP A 514 17.63 15.32 13.86
N PRO A 515 18.88 15.23 14.31
CA PRO A 515 19.25 14.35 15.44
C PRO A 515 18.48 14.64 16.74
N LYS A 516 17.90 15.82 16.87
CA LYS A 516 17.04 16.19 18.00
C LYS A 516 15.61 15.67 17.87
N ASN A 517 15.21 15.19 16.68
CA ASN A 517 13.88 14.60 16.48
C ASN A 517 13.84 13.19 17.09
N PRO A 518 13.14 12.98 18.21
CA PRO A 518 13.13 11.68 18.88
C PRO A 518 12.32 10.63 18.12
N LEU A 519 11.39 11.08 17.27
CA LEU A 519 10.41 10.21 16.64
C LEU A 519 11.05 9.29 15.59
N LEU A 520 11.94 9.82 14.75
CA LEU A 520 12.54 9.05 13.66
C LEU A 520 13.24 7.78 14.18
N ALA A 521 14.07 7.93 15.21
CA ALA A 521 14.80 6.81 15.81
C ALA A 521 13.86 5.83 16.52
N ARG A 522 12.91 6.33 17.31
CA ARG A 522 11.93 5.48 18.02
C ARG A 522 11.09 4.66 17.04
N VAL A 523 10.63 5.26 15.96
CA VAL A 523 9.76 4.61 14.96
C VAL A 523 10.49 3.47 14.26
N VAL A 524 11.70 3.70 13.73
CA VAL A 524 12.43 2.67 12.99
C VAL A 524 12.88 1.53 13.91
N VAL A 525 13.35 1.84 15.12
CA VAL A 525 13.71 0.84 16.13
C VAL A 525 12.51 -0.01 16.53
N ASN A 526 11.37 0.60 16.78
CA ASN A 526 10.14 -0.12 17.13
C ASN A 526 9.68 -1.06 16.00
N ARG A 527 9.75 -0.62 14.73
CA ARG A 527 9.43 -1.47 13.58
C ARG A 527 10.41 -2.62 13.42
N LEU A 528 11.72 -2.37 13.56
CA LEU A 528 12.74 -3.42 13.51
C LEU A 528 12.48 -4.47 14.60
N TRP A 529 12.21 -4.04 15.83
CA TRP A 529 11.81 -4.90 16.92
C TRP A 529 10.54 -5.71 16.58
N HIS A 530 9.52 -5.03 16.07
CA HIS A 530 8.26 -5.67 15.66
C HIS A 530 8.48 -6.82 14.65
N TYR A 531 9.32 -6.61 13.66
CA TYR A 531 9.58 -7.65 12.65
C TYR A 531 10.35 -8.85 13.18
N HIS A 532 11.23 -8.66 14.17
CA HIS A 532 11.96 -9.77 14.80
C HIS A 532 11.14 -10.52 15.83
N PHE A 533 10.30 -9.83 16.60
CA PHE A 533 9.59 -10.40 17.74
C PHE A 533 8.08 -10.55 17.53
N GLY A 534 7.55 -10.11 16.41
CA GLY A 534 6.13 -10.18 16.05
C GLY A 534 5.27 -9.12 16.71
N THR A 535 5.79 -8.39 17.71
CA THR A 535 5.12 -7.25 18.36
C THR A 535 6.16 -6.19 18.69
N GLY A 536 5.87 -4.91 18.43
CA GLY A 536 6.75 -3.81 18.75
C GLY A 536 6.88 -3.58 20.27
N LEU A 537 7.92 -2.88 20.68
CA LEU A 537 8.00 -2.32 22.03
C LEU A 537 6.80 -1.40 22.30
N VAL A 538 6.36 -0.70 21.27
CA VAL A 538 5.04 -0.07 21.14
C VAL A 538 4.20 -0.94 20.21
N GLU A 539 3.07 -1.45 20.67
CA GLU A 539 2.24 -2.41 19.92
C GLU A 539 1.63 -1.79 18.64
N THR A 540 1.49 -0.47 18.59
CA THR A 540 0.98 0.31 17.47
C THR A 540 2.14 0.97 16.70
N PRO A 541 2.80 0.30 15.75
CA PRO A 541 4.05 0.78 15.14
C PRO A 541 3.89 2.05 14.28
N ASN A 542 2.66 2.38 13.88
CA ASN A 542 2.32 3.57 13.08
C ASN A 542 1.70 4.70 13.92
N ASP A 543 1.50 4.46 15.23
CA ASP A 543 0.90 5.44 16.16
C ASP A 543 1.57 5.34 17.53
N LEU A 544 2.53 6.23 17.77
CA LEU A 544 3.21 6.46 19.04
C LEU A 544 2.54 7.61 19.82
N GLY A 545 1.51 8.21 19.25
CA GLY A 545 0.75 9.32 19.84
C GLY A 545 -0.08 8.91 21.04
N ALA A 546 -0.91 9.82 21.49
CA ALA A 546 -1.72 9.64 22.70
C ALA A 546 -2.80 8.55 22.55
N ASN A 547 -3.22 8.24 21.31
CA ASN A 547 -4.17 7.18 21.00
C ASN A 547 -3.50 5.81 20.79
N GLY A 548 -2.19 5.80 20.53
CA GLY A 548 -1.39 4.60 20.40
C GLY A 548 -1.09 3.91 21.73
N ALA A 549 -0.51 2.71 21.64
CA ALA A 549 -0.09 1.95 22.81
C ALA A 549 1.08 2.63 23.55
N ARG A 550 1.17 2.42 24.85
CA ARG A 550 2.35 2.83 25.63
C ARG A 550 3.47 1.82 25.40
N PRO A 551 4.74 2.27 25.40
CA PRO A 551 5.86 1.35 25.26
C PRO A 551 5.90 0.36 26.43
N SER A 552 6.09 -0.91 26.11
CA SER A 552 6.26 -1.96 27.11
C SER A 552 7.57 -1.79 27.90
N HIS A 553 8.62 -1.34 27.24
CA HIS A 553 9.96 -1.09 27.82
C HIS A 553 10.46 0.27 27.32
N PRO A 554 10.04 1.39 27.94
CA PRO A 554 10.37 2.73 27.46
C PRO A 554 11.88 3.00 27.46
N GLU A 555 12.59 2.55 28.49
CA GLU A 555 14.05 2.71 28.58
C GLU A 555 14.78 1.91 27.49
N LEU A 556 14.34 0.69 27.19
CA LEU A 556 14.90 -0.11 26.10
C LEU A 556 14.68 0.57 24.75
N LEU A 557 13.49 1.13 24.51
CA LEU A 557 13.18 1.84 23.28
C LEU A 557 14.11 3.03 23.07
N ASP A 558 14.30 3.86 24.10
CA ASP A 558 15.19 5.01 24.03
C ASP A 558 16.66 4.61 23.94
N TRP A 559 17.07 3.58 24.66
CA TRP A 559 18.44 3.06 24.57
C TRP A 559 18.75 2.54 23.15
N LEU A 560 17.86 1.73 22.55
CA LEU A 560 18.03 1.24 21.19
C LEU A 560 18.04 2.37 20.16
N ALA A 561 17.20 3.40 20.36
CA ALA A 561 17.22 4.62 19.54
C ALA A 561 18.56 5.35 19.67
N GLY A 562 19.10 5.45 20.88
CA GLY A 562 20.44 5.99 21.16
C GLY A 562 21.56 5.17 20.52
N GLU A 563 21.48 3.81 20.60
CA GLU A 563 22.45 2.91 19.95
C GLU A 563 22.44 3.10 18.43
N LEU A 564 21.27 3.17 17.79
CA LEU A 564 21.17 3.42 16.36
C LEU A 564 21.88 4.72 15.97
N ILE A 565 21.70 5.78 16.76
CA ILE A 565 22.37 7.08 16.52
C ILE A 565 23.89 6.95 16.72
N ARG A 566 24.35 6.30 17.81
CA ARG A 566 25.77 6.07 18.10
C ARG A 566 26.47 5.24 17.00
N GLU A 567 25.76 4.25 16.45
CA GLU A 567 26.20 3.40 15.36
C GLU A 567 26.00 4.06 13.96
N ARG A 568 25.89 5.39 13.91
CA ARG A 568 25.74 6.19 12.69
C ARG A 568 24.55 5.77 11.84
N TRP A 569 23.46 5.38 12.50
CA TRP A 569 22.21 4.98 11.86
C TRP A 569 22.32 3.73 10.96
N SER A 570 23.27 2.85 11.23
CA SER A 570 23.43 1.56 10.57
C SER A 570 22.32 0.60 11.02
N LEU A 571 21.42 0.26 10.11
CA LEU A 571 20.37 -0.72 10.40
C LEU A 571 20.96 -2.13 10.56
N LYS A 572 21.99 -2.49 9.78
CA LYS A 572 22.65 -3.80 9.90
C LYS A 572 23.29 -4.01 11.26
N LYS A 573 23.90 -2.99 11.85
CA LYS A 573 24.44 -3.08 13.22
C LYS A 573 23.35 -3.26 14.25
N LEU A 574 22.21 -2.56 14.09
CA LEU A 574 21.07 -2.74 14.99
C LEU A 574 20.45 -4.13 14.85
N HIS A 575 20.32 -4.65 13.63
CA HIS A 575 19.92 -6.04 13.39
C HIS A 575 20.85 -7.02 14.11
N ARG A 576 22.15 -6.85 13.92
CA ARG A 576 23.17 -7.69 14.58
C ARG A 576 23.01 -7.68 16.10
N LEU A 577 22.88 -6.49 16.69
CA LEU A 577 22.67 -6.32 18.14
C LEU A 577 21.44 -7.11 18.63
N VAL A 578 20.32 -7.01 17.92
CA VAL A 578 19.07 -7.67 18.30
C VAL A 578 19.17 -9.17 18.13
N VAL A 579 19.62 -9.68 16.96
CA VAL A 579 19.61 -11.15 16.72
C VAL A 579 20.69 -11.90 17.49
N THR A 580 21.74 -11.22 17.98
CA THR A 580 22.77 -11.83 18.84
C THR A 580 22.44 -11.75 20.33
N SER A 581 21.34 -11.12 20.75
CA SER A 581 20.91 -11.04 22.15
C SER A 581 20.46 -12.40 22.70
N ALA A 582 20.57 -12.60 24.01
CA ALA A 582 19.99 -13.75 24.69
C ALA A 582 18.46 -13.79 24.52
N CYS A 583 17.84 -12.62 24.53
CA CYS A 583 16.41 -12.45 24.31
C CYS A 583 15.95 -13.08 22.99
N TYR A 584 16.63 -12.80 21.87
CA TYR A 584 16.31 -13.37 20.56
C TYR A 584 16.63 -14.88 20.47
N GLN A 585 17.66 -15.33 21.17
CA GLN A 585 18.14 -16.71 21.10
C GLN A 585 17.36 -17.69 21.98
N GLN A 586 16.34 -17.25 22.72
CA GLN A 586 15.50 -18.12 23.53
C GLN A 586 14.74 -19.15 22.69
N ALA A 587 14.50 -20.34 23.27
CA ALA A 587 13.61 -21.34 22.68
C ALA A 587 12.16 -20.86 22.73
N SER A 588 11.42 -21.05 21.63
CA SER A 588 9.98 -20.72 21.52
C SER A 588 9.10 -21.83 22.10
N ARG A 589 9.53 -22.49 23.17
CA ARG A 589 8.75 -23.55 23.82
C ARG A 589 7.72 -22.94 24.75
N TRP A 590 6.53 -23.56 24.79
CA TRP A 590 5.49 -23.20 25.72
C TRP A 590 5.99 -23.33 27.17
N ASN A 591 5.89 -22.29 27.95
CA ASN A 591 6.17 -22.30 29.38
C ASN A 591 4.84 -22.27 30.15
N ALA A 592 4.50 -23.37 30.83
CA ALA A 592 3.25 -23.51 31.58
C ALA A 592 3.17 -22.51 32.73
N GLU A 593 4.27 -22.10 33.35
CA GLU A 593 4.30 -21.10 34.42
C GLU A 593 4.00 -19.70 33.88
N ALA A 594 4.63 -19.33 32.76
CA ALA A 594 4.34 -18.05 32.10
C ALA A 594 2.90 -17.96 31.59
N SER A 595 2.26 -19.10 31.24
CA SER A 595 0.88 -19.13 30.76
C SER A 595 -0.16 -18.79 31.84
N ARG A 596 0.12 -19.07 33.10
CA ARG A 596 -0.76 -18.73 34.24
C ARG A 596 -0.93 -17.20 34.41
N TRP A 597 0.01 -16.43 33.85
CA TRP A 597 0.00 -14.96 33.93
C TRP A 597 -0.57 -14.29 32.67
N THR A 598 -0.87 -15.05 31.61
CA THR A 598 -1.47 -14.51 30.37
C THR A 598 -2.99 -14.56 30.42
N ALA A 599 -3.63 -13.82 31.33
CA ALA A 599 -5.02 -13.42 31.15
C ALA A 599 -5.16 -12.67 29.81
N PRO A 600 -6.33 -12.70 29.11
CA PRO A 600 -6.49 -12.12 27.77
C PRO A 600 -6.04 -10.65 27.66
N THR A 601 -6.07 -9.90 28.75
CA THR A 601 -5.65 -8.49 28.85
C THR A 601 -4.15 -8.28 29.05
N ARG A 602 -3.36 -9.35 29.27
CA ARG A 602 -1.91 -9.29 29.51
C ARG A 602 -1.06 -10.01 28.46
N ARG A 603 -1.68 -10.62 27.42
CA ARG A 603 -0.97 -11.40 26.39
C ARG A 603 0.08 -10.59 25.62
N SER A 604 -0.06 -9.27 25.52
CA SER A 604 0.89 -8.41 24.81
C SER A 604 2.20 -8.15 25.55
N ARG A 605 2.24 -8.38 26.88
CA ARG A 605 3.41 -7.98 27.68
C ARG A 605 4.58 -8.98 27.70
N PHE A 606 4.39 -10.23 27.24
CA PHE A 606 5.37 -11.30 27.36
C PHE A 606 5.64 -12.08 26.06
N ARG A 607 5.17 -11.63 24.92
CA ARG A 607 5.55 -12.25 23.64
C ARG A 607 6.93 -11.77 23.21
N VAL A 608 7.95 -12.39 23.76
CA VAL A 608 9.30 -12.37 23.23
C VAL A 608 9.50 -13.71 22.51
N GLY A 609 9.40 -13.67 21.19
CA GLY A 609 9.69 -14.80 20.29
C GLY A 609 8.48 -15.68 19.94
N ARG A 610 8.06 -15.60 18.67
CA ARG A 610 7.38 -16.70 17.96
C ARG A 610 8.36 -17.70 17.43
#